data_a1652d6077d4759c1437c81972d59ee8
#
_entry.id   a1652d6077d4759c1437c81972d59ee8
#
_cell.length_a   1.000
_cell.length_b   1.000
_cell.length_c   1.000
_cell.angle_alpha   90.00
_cell.angle_beta   90.00
_cell.angle_gamma   90.00
#
_symmetry.space_group_name_H-M   'P 1'
#
loop_
_entity.id
_entity.type
_entity.pdbx_description
1 polymer ?
#
loop_
_entity_poly.entity_id
_entity_poly.type
_entity_poly.pdbx_seq_one_letter_code
_entity_poly.pdbx_strand_id
1 'polypeptide(L)'
;MRSSKKRGGEGGTLNRSMAHRLNARFVFASVASAAILLYPTASVPLPPQDKDQTAILVGAGDIADCKDLTGAEATAKLLDKIPGTVFAAGDLAYPDGSKENFVCYDKTWGRVKSRTRPAPGNHEFHAAGATPYFDYFGVLAGDPKTGYYSYDLGSWHIIVLNSECKDVGGCDAGSPQETWLRYDLVAHPTACTLAYWHKPLFSSGSAHGNDLTVKPLWQALYEANADVILGGHDHDYERFAPQTPDGIADAKRGIREFVVGTGGKNHRPFGEPKPNSEMRDATAFGVLKLTLKPNSYDWQFIPEEGKTFTDSGSGTCH
;
A
#
# COMPACT_ATOMS: atom_id res chain seq x y z
N MET A 1 6.12 -22.11 65.06
CA MET A 1 7.38 -22.09 65.85
C MET A 1 8.24 -21.00 65.28
N ARG A 2 8.29 -19.96 66.02
CA ARG A 2 9.41 -19.20 66.63
C ARG A 2 10.37 -18.65 65.59
N SER A 3 10.35 -17.32 65.42
CA SER A 3 10.99 -16.31 66.34
C SER A 3 12.44 -16.12 65.89
N SER A 4 13.06 -14.99 65.76
CA SER A 4 12.89 -13.66 66.28
C SER A 4 14.11 -12.83 65.87
N LYS A 5 13.95 -11.50 65.66
CA LYS A 5 14.63 -10.41 66.40
C LYS A 5 16.17 -10.37 66.22
N LYS A 6 16.83 -9.25 66.18
CA LYS A 6 16.66 -7.85 66.58
C LYS A 6 17.93 -7.05 66.25
N ARG A 7 17.76 -5.77 65.97
CA ARG A 7 18.44 -4.57 66.51
C ARG A 7 19.98 -4.47 66.38
N GLY A 8 20.54 -3.39 66.24
CA GLY A 8 20.47 -1.95 66.51
C GLY A 8 21.90 -1.43 66.37
N GLY A 9 22.17 -0.23 66.26
CA GLY A 9 22.07 0.96 67.00
C GLY A 9 23.22 1.85 66.54
N GLU A 10 22.93 3.04 66.34
CA GLU A 10 23.34 4.28 67.04
C GLU A 10 24.82 4.65 67.09
N GLY A 11 25.01 5.92 66.77
CA GLY A 11 25.89 6.90 67.47
C GLY A 11 27.11 7.26 66.62
N GLY A 12 27.45 8.43 66.32
CA GLY A 12 27.25 9.72 66.95
C GLY A 12 28.41 10.66 66.60
N THR A 13 28.05 11.86 66.43
CA THR A 13 28.73 13.11 66.79
C THR A 13 30.05 13.58 66.15
N LEU A 14 29.95 14.70 65.49
CA LEU A 14 30.69 16.00 65.66
C LEU A 14 32.25 16.02 65.59
N ASN A 15 32.89 16.75 64.71
CA ASN A 15 33.29 18.14 64.93
C ASN A 15 34.30 18.71 63.92
N ARG A 16 34.16 20.02 63.69
CA ARG A 16 35.15 21.06 63.40
C ARG A 16 35.86 21.21 62.09
N SER A 17 35.40 22.18 61.40
CA SER A 17 36.12 23.41 61.01
C SER A 17 37.60 23.30 60.68
N MET A 18 37.94 23.55 59.42
CA MET A 18 39.09 24.37 59.06
C MET A 18 38.87 25.06 57.71
N ALA A 19 38.84 26.40 57.80
CA ALA A 19 38.79 27.25 56.60
C ALA A 19 40.16 27.28 55.90
N HIS A 20 40.25 26.98 54.70
CA HIS A 20 41.36 27.40 53.84
C HIS A 20 40.85 28.27 52.69
N ARG A 21 41.26 29.49 52.71
CA ARG A 21 41.11 30.46 51.63
C ARG A 21 41.93 29.97 50.44
N LEU A 22 41.29 29.77 49.32
CA LEU A 22 41.97 29.61 48.05
C LEU A 22 41.42 30.64 47.05
N ASN A 23 42.36 31.43 46.55
CA ASN A 23 42.15 32.49 45.58
C ASN A 23 41.47 32.01 44.30
N ALA A 24 40.32 32.57 43.98
CA ALA A 24 39.68 32.40 42.69
C ALA A 24 40.40 33.27 41.65
N ARG A 25 41.12 32.62 40.74
CA ARG A 25 41.53 33.23 39.47
C ARG A 25 40.38 33.05 38.50
N PHE A 26 39.74 34.14 38.15
CA PHE A 26 38.75 34.18 37.06
C PHE A 26 39.48 34.00 35.71
N VAL A 27 39.28 32.86 35.08
CA VAL A 27 39.61 32.65 33.69
C VAL A 27 38.36 33.01 32.87
N PHE A 28 38.42 34.13 32.15
CA PHE A 28 37.40 34.50 31.19
C PHE A 28 37.52 33.55 29.98
N ALA A 29 36.63 32.57 29.89
CA ALA A 29 36.46 31.80 28.67
C ALA A 29 35.56 32.61 27.73
N SER A 30 36.15 33.11 26.65
CA SER A 30 35.41 33.73 25.55
C SER A 30 34.61 32.68 24.82
N VAL A 31 33.28 32.67 24.99
CA VAL A 31 32.36 31.86 24.19
C VAL A 31 32.17 32.57 22.85
N ALA A 32 32.83 32.08 21.84
CA ALA A 32 32.56 32.49 20.45
C ALA A 32 31.20 31.89 20.04
N SER A 33 30.17 32.72 20.01
CA SER A 33 28.87 32.35 19.47
C SER A 33 28.98 32.23 17.95
N ALA A 34 29.04 31.00 17.43
CA ALA A 34 28.87 30.74 16.02
C ALA A 34 27.39 30.93 15.64
N ALA A 35 27.06 32.02 14.99
CA ALA A 35 25.76 32.25 14.39
C ALA A 35 25.60 31.30 13.20
N ILE A 36 24.81 30.24 13.40
CA ILE A 36 24.37 29.37 12.29
C ILE A 36 23.34 30.18 11.48
N LEU A 37 23.77 30.68 10.34
CA LEU A 37 22.88 31.27 9.34
C LEU A 37 22.03 30.12 8.74
N LEU A 38 20.84 29.94 9.25
CA LEU A 38 19.80 29.10 8.64
C LEU A 38 19.33 29.85 7.38
N TYR A 39 19.85 29.43 6.22
CA TYR A 39 19.25 29.80 4.95
C TYR A 39 17.90 29.08 4.82
N PRO A 40 16.80 29.79 4.63
CA PRO A 40 15.53 29.14 4.33
C PRO A 40 15.70 28.44 2.95
N THR A 41 15.68 27.11 2.95
CA THR A 41 15.53 26.37 1.71
C THR A 41 14.14 26.69 1.18
N ALA A 42 14.07 27.56 0.18
CA ALA A 42 12.83 27.80 -0.54
C ALA A 42 12.44 26.46 -1.21
N SER A 43 11.42 25.81 -0.66
CA SER A 43 10.74 24.72 -1.33
C SER A 43 10.17 25.28 -2.63
N VAL A 44 10.73 24.87 -3.77
CA VAL A 44 10.13 25.16 -5.08
C VAL A 44 8.76 24.47 -5.07
N PRO A 45 7.65 25.20 -5.17
CA PRO A 45 6.34 24.56 -5.27
C PRO A 45 6.35 23.68 -6.53
N LEU A 46 5.96 22.42 -6.40
CA LEU A 46 5.65 21.60 -7.57
C LEU A 46 4.60 22.35 -8.41
N PRO A 47 4.72 22.37 -9.73
CA PRO A 47 3.72 23.00 -10.57
C PRO A 47 2.36 22.37 -10.25
N PRO A 48 1.27 23.18 -10.20
CA PRO A 48 -0.06 22.65 -9.96
C PRO A 48 -0.34 21.56 -11.00
N GLN A 49 -0.69 20.36 -10.54
CA GLN A 49 -1.16 19.32 -11.44
C GLN A 49 -2.44 19.83 -12.09
N ASP A 50 -2.47 19.79 -13.41
CA ASP A 50 -3.65 20.13 -14.19
C ASP A 50 -4.74 19.09 -13.89
N LYS A 51 -5.69 19.46 -13.03
CA LYS A 51 -6.79 18.60 -12.59
C LYS A 51 -7.74 18.19 -13.72
N ASP A 52 -7.62 18.78 -14.88
CA ASP A 52 -8.41 18.43 -16.07
C ASP A 52 -7.71 17.39 -16.95
N GLN A 53 -6.50 16.95 -16.60
CA GLN A 53 -5.75 15.98 -17.37
C GLN A 53 -6.22 14.54 -17.11
N THR A 54 -6.48 13.84 -18.22
CA THR A 54 -6.66 12.40 -18.22
C THR A 54 -5.34 11.71 -17.82
N ALA A 55 -5.41 10.79 -16.86
CA ALA A 55 -4.26 10.02 -16.40
C ALA A 55 -4.45 8.51 -16.67
N ILE A 56 -3.34 7.78 -16.72
CA ILE A 56 -3.35 6.32 -16.88
C ILE A 56 -2.78 5.69 -15.62
N LEU A 57 -3.56 4.76 -15.05
CA LEU A 57 -3.14 3.82 -14.03
C LEU A 57 -3.21 2.41 -14.62
N VAL A 58 -2.12 1.64 -14.57
CA VAL A 58 -2.05 0.31 -15.20
C VAL A 58 -1.26 -0.65 -14.34
N GLY A 59 -1.68 -1.92 -14.23
CA GLY A 59 -0.92 -2.88 -13.45
C GLY A 59 -1.68 -4.16 -13.13
N ALA A 60 -1.14 -4.93 -12.20
CA ALA A 60 -1.68 -6.16 -11.65
C ALA A 60 -1.02 -6.46 -10.30
N GLY A 61 -1.44 -7.51 -9.60
CA GLY A 61 -0.74 -8.16 -8.49
C GLY A 61 -0.18 -9.53 -8.90
N ASP A 62 0.44 -10.26 -7.96
CA ASP A 62 0.85 -11.66 -8.10
C ASP A 62 1.84 -11.88 -9.25
N ILE A 63 3.07 -11.35 -9.10
CA ILE A 63 3.91 -11.01 -10.24
C ILE A 63 5.02 -12.04 -10.48
N ALA A 64 6.15 -11.94 -9.80
CA ALA A 64 7.38 -12.62 -10.20
C ALA A 64 7.71 -13.84 -9.34
N ASP A 65 7.74 -15.02 -9.94
CA ASP A 65 8.30 -16.23 -9.32
C ASP A 65 9.66 -16.55 -9.95
N CYS A 66 10.72 -16.61 -9.15
CA CYS A 66 12.06 -16.97 -9.61
C CYS A 66 12.14 -18.36 -10.30
N LYS A 67 11.16 -19.24 -10.07
CA LYS A 67 11.11 -20.55 -10.74
C LYS A 67 10.62 -20.46 -12.19
N ASP A 68 9.74 -19.48 -12.46
CA ASP A 68 9.23 -19.23 -13.80
C ASP A 68 8.85 -17.75 -13.93
N LEU A 69 9.60 -17.01 -14.73
CA LEU A 69 9.37 -15.59 -15.00
C LEU A 69 8.57 -15.34 -16.29
N THR A 70 8.10 -16.39 -16.97
CA THR A 70 7.44 -16.25 -18.28
C THR A 70 6.23 -15.33 -18.23
N GLY A 71 5.34 -15.51 -17.24
CA GLY A 71 4.16 -14.65 -17.06
C GLY A 71 4.55 -13.21 -16.69
N ALA A 72 5.47 -13.05 -15.73
CA ALA A 72 5.93 -11.72 -15.30
C ALA A 72 6.64 -10.95 -16.43
N GLU A 73 7.40 -11.64 -17.27
CA GLU A 73 8.02 -11.04 -18.46
C GLU A 73 6.97 -10.67 -19.53
N ALA A 74 5.95 -11.50 -19.71
CA ALA A 74 4.88 -11.21 -20.65
C ALA A 74 4.13 -9.94 -20.26
N THR A 75 3.76 -9.80 -18.99
CA THR A 75 3.07 -8.59 -18.46
C THR A 75 3.98 -7.38 -18.42
N ALA A 76 5.26 -7.54 -18.10
CA ALA A 76 6.25 -6.45 -18.17
C ALA A 76 6.37 -5.87 -19.58
N LYS A 77 6.33 -6.71 -20.65
CA LYS A 77 6.29 -6.25 -22.05
C LYS A 77 5.04 -5.43 -22.39
N LEU A 78 3.93 -5.70 -21.73
CA LEU A 78 2.73 -4.85 -21.87
C LEU A 78 2.98 -3.48 -21.24
N LEU A 79 3.57 -3.45 -20.03
CA LEU A 79 3.89 -2.20 -19.34
C LEU A 79 4.92 -1.36 -20.09
N ASP A 80 5.88 -1.96 -20.80
CA ASP A 80 6.82 -1.23 -21.66
C ASP A 80 6.12 -0.38 -22.74
N LYS A 81 4.95 -0.84 -23.19
CA LYS A 81 4.17 -0.20 -24.27
C LYS A 81 3.08 0.75 -23.75
N ILE A 82 2.70 0.64 -22.48
CA ILE A 82 1.61 1.42 -21.89
C ILE A 82 2.20 2.48 -20.96
N PRO A 83 2.05 3.78 -21.28
CA PRO A 83 2.52 4.84 -20.40
C PRO A 83 1.65 4.98 -19.13
N GLY A 84 2.07 5.83 -18.20
CA GLY A 84 1.33 6.18 -16.99
C GLY A 84 1.91 5.57 -15.72
N THR A 85 1.20 5.74 -14.62
CA THR A 85 1.58 5.19 -13.31
C THR A 85 1.25 3.70 -13.28
N VAL A 86 2.16 2.90 -12.70
CA VAL A 86 1.95 1.46 -12.52
C VAL A 86 1.52 1.21 -11.09
N PHE A 87 0.38 0.53 -10.90
CA PHE A 87 0.05 -0.06 -9.62
C PHE A 87 0.58 -1.50 -9.55
N ALA A 88 1.01 -1.93 -8.37
CA ALA A 88 1.35 -3.32 -8.10
C ALA A 88 0.60 -3.75 -6.84
N ALA A 89 -0.40 -4.64 -6.99
CA ALA A 89 -1.36 -4.97 -5.95
C ALA A 89 -0.91 -6.17 -5.09
N GLY A 90 0.31 -6.11 -4.56
CA GLY A 90 0.87 -7.10 -3.66
C GLY A 90 1.38 -8.39 -4.30
N ASP A 91 2.10 -9.17 -3.52
CA ASP A 91 2.77 -10.41 -3.93
C ASP A 91 3.64 -10.22 -5.15
N LEU A 92 4.59 -9.29 -5.03
CA LEU A 92 5.44 -8.87 -6.13
C LEU A 92 6.56 -9.86 -6.40
N ALA A 93 7.08 -10.50 -5.34
CA ALA A 93 8.30 -11.30 -5.39
C ALA A 93 8.17 -12.63 -4.62
N TYR A 94 7.86 -13.70 -5.35
CA TYR A 94 7.68 -15.06 -4.81
C TYR A 94 8.99 -15.82 -4.64
N PRO A 95 9.06 -16.81 -3.65
CA PRO A 95 7.93 -17.25 -2.82
C PRO A 95 7.79 -16.53 -1.48
N ASP A 96 8.73 -15.68 -1.07
CA ASP A 96 8.80 -15.19 0.31
C ASP A 96 9.23 -13.71 0.45
N GLY A 97 9.19 -12.94 -0.63
CA GLY A 97 9.54 -11.52 -0.63
C GLY A 97 11.00 -11.25 -0.22
N SER A 98 11.89 -12.23 -0.33
CA SER A 98 13.31 -12.07 0.00
C SER A 98 14.04 -11.16 -1.00
N LYS A 99 15.25 -10.71 -0.66
CA LYS A 99 16.10 -9.92 -1.57
C LYS A 99 16.37 -10.67 -2.88
N GLU A 100 16.56 -11.97 -2.79
CA GLU A 100 16.77 -12.86 -3.93
C GLU A 100 15.54 -12.89 -4.84
N ASN A 101 14.34 -12.89 -4.27
CA ASN A 101 13.10 -12.84 -5.05
C ASN A 101 12.92 -11.47 -5.71
N PHE A 102 13.29 -10.39 -5.05
CA PHE A 102 13.30 -9.06 -5.68
C PHE A 102 14.30 -8.92 -6.83
N VAL A 103 15.38 -9.69 -6.87
CA VAL A 103 16.26 -9.78 -8.05
C VAL A 103 15.50 -10.36 -9.25
N CYS A 104 14.56 -11.29 -9.04
CA CYS A 104 13.73 -11.84 -10.11
C CYS A 104 12.65 -10.83 -10.56
N TYR A 105 12.01 -10.15 -9.64
CA TYR A 105 11.09 -9.05 -9.93
C TYR A 105 11.79 -7.94 -10.75
N ASP A 106 13.01 -7.57 -10.35
CA ASP A 106 13.79 -6.51 -11.02
C ASP A 106 14.10 -6.83 -12.48
N LYS A 107 14.30 -8.09 -12.84
CA LYS A 107 14.51 -8.53 -14.23
C LYS A 107 13.28 -8.32 -15.13
N THR A 108 12.09 -8.25 -14.54
CA THR A 108 10.82 -8.13 -15.24
C THR A 108 10.20 -6.75 -15.01
N TRP A 109 9.39 -6.57 -13.99
CA TRP A 109 8.72 -5.31 -13.66
C TRP A 109 9.66 -4.22 -13.12
N GLY A 110 10.88 -4.55 -12.73
CA GLY A 110 11.89 -3.56 -12.34
C GLY A 110 12.14 -2.49 -13.40
N ARG A 111 11.91 -2.80 -14.69
CA ARG A 111 12.01 -1.85 -15.81
C ARG A 111 11.10 -0.64 -15.65
N VAL A 112 9.98 -0.78 -14.97
CA VAL A 112 9.01 0.29 -14.74
C VAL A 112 8.98 0.79 -13.30
N LYS A 113 9.95 0.38 -12.46
CA LYS A 113 10.02 0.69 -11.03
C LYS A 113 9.84 2.19 -10.73
N SER A 114 10.46 3.07 -11.49
CA SER A 114 10.44 4.52 -11.25
C SER A 114 9.03 5.13 -11.29
N ARG A 115 8.11 4.49 -11.99
CA ARG A 115 6.69 4.89 -12.08
C ARG A 115 5.73 3.94 -11.37
N THR A 116 6.26 2.97 -10.62
CA THR A 116 5.46 2.01 -9.84
C THR A 116 5.09 2.60 -8.49
N ARG A 117 3.85 2.35 -8.07
CA ARG A 117 3.31 2.63 -6.74
C ARG A 117 2.84 1.29 -6.17
N PRO A 118 3.65 0.62 -5.34
CA PRO A 118 3.36 -0.74 -4.90
C PRO A 118 2.52 -0.76 -3.62
N ALA A 119 1.63 -1.75 -3.49
CA ALA A 119 1.12 -2.26 -2.23
C ALA A 119 1.86 -3.54 -1.86
N PRO A 120 2.10 -3.85 -0.60
CA PRO A 120 2.64 -5.16 -0.20
C PRO A 120 1.53 -6.21 -0.16
N GLY A 121 1.91 -7.49 -0.36
CA GLY A 121 1.05 -8.64 -0.15
C GLY A 121 1.60 -9.57 0.94
N ASN A 122 0.98 -10.73 1.13
CA ASN A 122 1.38 -11.64 2.19
C ASN A 122 2.74 -12.29 1.95
N HIS A 123 3.15 -12.46 0.70
CA HIS A 123 4.47 -13.01 0.39
C HIS A 123 5.60 -12.04 0.77
N GLU A 124 5.41 -10.74 0.70
CA GLU A 124 6.38 -9.76 1.21
C GLU A 124 6.57 -9.87 2.73
N PHE A 125 5.52 -10.18 3.48
CA PHE A 125 5.57 -10.33 4.94
C PHE A 125 6.04 -11.70 5.43
N HIS A 126 6.34 -12.67 4.54
CA HIS A 126 7.13 -13.83 4.93
C HIS A 126 8.55 -13.42 5.34
N ALA A 127 9.09 -12.35 4.79
CA ALA A 127 10.25 -11.67 5.33
C ALA A 127 9.82 -10.71 6.45
N ALA A 128 10.50 -10.76 7.60
CA ALA A 128 10.14 -9.98 8.78
C ALA A 128 9.98 -8.49 8.46
N GLY A 129 8.78 -7.95 8.72
CA GLY A 129 8.40 -6.56 8.46
C GLY A 129 8.50 -6.17 6.98
N ALA A 130 8.41 -7.12 6.06
CA ALA A 130 8.55 -6.90 4.62
C ALA A 130 9.81 -6.08 4.25
N THR A 131 10.88 -6.18 5.05
CA THR A 131 12.08 -5.34 4.91
C THR A 131 12.65 -5.33 3.48
N PRO A 132 12.80 -6.47 2.75
CA PRO A 132 13.33 -6.42 1.38
C PRO A 132 12.45 -5.64 0.40
N TYR A 133 11.13 -5.63 0.59
CA TYR A 133 10.18 -4.85 -0.20
C TYR A 133 10.41 -3.34 0.00
N PHE A 134 10.49 -2.91 1.26
CA PHE A 134 10.76 -1.50 1.57
C PHE A 134 12.17 -1.07 1.16
N ASP A 135 13.18 -1.93 1.33
CA ASP A 135 14.56 -1.68 0.83
C ASP A 135 14.57 -1.51 -0.69
N TYR A 136 13.80 -2.34 -1.40
CA TYR A 136 13.76 -2.30 -2.86
C TYR A 136 13.05 -1.05 -3.38
N PHE A 137 11.86 -0.73 -2.91
CA PHE A 137 11.08 0.40 -3.42
C PHE A 137 11.41 1.74 -2.78
N GLY A 138 11.96 1.74 -1.57
CA GLY A 138 12.25 2.97 -0.82
C GLY A 138 11.01 3.84 -0.65
N VAL A 139 11.14 5.12 -0.94
CA VAL A 139 10.05 6.10 -0.80
C VAL A 139 8.81 5.81 -1.64
N LEU A 140 8.91 4.97 -2.66
CA LEU A 140 7.77 4.59 -3.50
C LEU A 140 6.78 3.67 -2.78
N ALA A 141 7.21 2.99 -1.72
CA ALA A 141 6.40 2.09 -0.89
C ALA A 141 5.79 2.77 0.34
N GLY A 142 5.92 4.09 0.48
CA GLY A 142 5.45 4.82 1.65
C GLY A 142 6.33 4.63 2.90
N ASP A 143 5.74 4.76 4.09
CA ASP A 143 6.43 4.55 5.37
C ASP A 143 6.62 3.04 5.61
N PRO A 144 7.86 2.56 5.82
CA PRO A 144 8.14 1.14 6.05
C PRO A 144 7.52 0.57 7.34
N LYS A 145 7.00 1.41 8.23
CA LYS A 145 6.28 0.96 9.43
C LYS A 145 4.82 0.60 9.16
N THR A 146 4.24 1.14 8.09
CA THR A 146 2.81 1.05 7.81
C THR A 146 2.52 0.46 6.43
N GLY A 147 3.28 0.85 5.41
CA GLY A 147 3.09 0.38 4.03
C GLY A 147 1.82 0.87 3.37
N TYR A 148 1.10 1.82 3.99
CA TYR A 148 -0.04 2.49 3.38
C TYR A 148 0.26 3.98 3.17
N TYR A 149 -0.25 4.53 2.09
CA TYR A 149 -0.04 5.92 1.67
C TYR A 149 -1.07 6.33 0.62
N SER A 150 -1.09 7.60 0.24
CA SER A 150 -1.91 8.11 -0.84
C SER A 150 -1.12 9.04 -1.76
N TYR A 151 -1.66 9.29 -2.94
CA TYR A 151 -1.13 10.23 -3.91
C TYR A 151 -2.23 10.67 -4.88
N ASP A 152 -2.07 11.87 -5.47
CA ASP A 152 -2.98 12.31 -6.51
C ASP A 152 -2.45 11.91 -7.90
N LEU A 153 -3.37 11.55 -8.79
CA LEU A 153 -3.08 11.19 -10.18
C LEU A 153 -4.11 11.86 -11.11
N GLY A 154 -3.73 12.99 -11.69
CA GLY A 154 -4.68 13.87 -12.36
C GLY A 154 -5.69 14.44 -11.36
N SER A 155 -6.98 14.23 -11.63
CA SER A 155 -8.09 14.63 -10.75
C SER A 155 -8.47 13.57 -9.70
N TRP A 156 -7.82 12.41 -9.72
CA TRP A 156 -8.14 11.29 -8.85
C TRP A 156 -7.28 11.28 -7.59
N HIS A 157 -7.89 10.95 -6.47
CA HIS A 157 -7.19 10.59 -5.26
C HIS A 157 -6.97 9.07 -5.23
N ILE A 158 -5.72 8.64 -5.13
CA ILE A 158 -5.33 7.24 -5.16
C ILE A 158 -4.81 6.83 -3.79
N ILE A 159 -5.38 5.79 -3.22
CA ILE A 159 -5.08 5.30 -1.89
C ILE A 159 -4.48 3.90 -2.00
N VAL A 160 -3.33 3.70 -1.39
CA VAL A 160 -2.66 2.41 -1.28
C VAL A 160 -2.77 1.93 0.16
N LEU A 161 -3.38 0.77 0.36
CA LEU A 161 -3.57 0.18 1.68
C LEU A 161 -2.74 -1.10 1.85
N ASN A 162 -2.61 -1.52 3.10
CA ASN A 162 -1.91 -2.74 3.45
C ASN A 162 -2.90 -3.75 4.05
N SER A 163 -3.20 -4.82 3.32
CA SER A 163 -4.11 -5.87 3.76
C SER A 163 -3.51 -6.87 4.74
N GLU A 164 -2.20 -6.76 5.04
CA GLU A 164 -1.56 -7.55 6.08
C GLU A 164 -1.84 -6.92 7.46
N CYS A 165 -3.11 -6.94 7.84
CA CYS A 165 -3.67 -6.22 8.98
C CYS A 165 -2.93 -6.46 10.29
N LYS A 166 -2.44 -7.69 10.51
CA LYS A 166 -1.71 -8.07 11.73
C LYS A 166 -0.37 -7.34 11.87
N ASP A 167 0.23 -6.99 10.75
CA ASP A 167 1.57 -6.41 10.68
C ASP A 167 1.55 -4.87 10.80
N VAL A 168 0.37 -4.26 10.61
CA VAL A 168 0.20 -2.79 10.61
C VAL A 168 -0.73 -2.27 11.72
N GLY A 169 -0.98 -3.08 12.73
CA GLY A 169 -1.79 -2.67 13.89
C GLY A 169 -3.29 -2.81 13.71
N GLY A 170 -3.73 -3.56 12.69
CA GLY A 170 -5.14 -3.88 12.43
C GLY A 170 -5.72 -3.19 11.21
N CYS A 171 -6.86 -3.75 10.74
CA CYS A 171 -7.73 -3.14 9.72
C CYS A 171 -9.14 -2.90 10.25
N ASP A 172 -9.39 -3.23 11.52
CA ASP A 172 -10.69 -3.02 12.16
C ASP A 172 -11.01 -1.52 12.28
N ALA A 173 -12.29 -1.22 12.47
CA ALA A 173 -12.74 0.15 12.75
C ALA A 173 -12.01 0.72 13.98
N GLY A 174 -11.41 1.89 13.82
CA GLY A 174 -10.58 2.55 14.83
C GLY A 174 -9.12 2.06 14.89
N SER A 175 -8.71 1.12 14.06
CA SER A 175 -7.29 0.76 13.91
C SER A 175 -6.46 1.92 13.35
N PRO A 176 -5.13 1.90 13.51
CA PRO A 176 -4.28 2.97 12.97
C PRO A 176 -4.49 3.21 11.48
N GLN A 177 -4.57 2.17 10.67
CA GLN A 177 -4.76 2.29 9.22
C GLN A 177 -6.16 2.81 8.86
N GLU A 178 -7.21 2.29 9.48
CA GLU A 178 -8.58 2.75 9.21
C GLU A 178 -8.79 4.19 9.66
N THR A 179 -8.22 4.58 10.79
CA THR A 179 -8.24 5.96 11.27
C THR A 179 -7.49 6.88 10.32
N TRP A 180 -6.29 6.49 9.86
CA TRP A 180 -5.52 7.24 8.86
C TRP A 180 -6.33 7.38 7.55
N LEU A 181 -6.93 6.30 7.06
CA LEU A 181 -7.74 6.30 5.83
C LEU A 181 -8.87 7.33 5.91
N ARG A 182 -9.60 7.38 7.02
CA ARG A 182 -10.67 8.38 7.21
C ARG A 182 -10.16 9.81 7.22
N TYR A 183 -9.03 10.06 7.86
CA TYR A 183 -8.41 11.39 7.85
C TYR A 183 -7.91 11.78 6.45
N ASP A 184 -7.32 10.84 5.74
CA ASP A 184 -6.81 11.05 4.38
C ASP A 184 -7.95 11.40 3.41
N LEU A 185 -9.04 10.64 3.44
CA LEU A 185 -10.25 10.90 2.65
C LEU A 185 -10.87 12.27 2.92
N VAL A 186 -10.89 12.71 4.18
CA VAL A 186 -11.38 14.05 4.54
C VAL A 186 -10.42 15.16 4.10
N ALA A 187 -9.12 14.90 4.17
CA ALA A 187 -8.09 15.89 3.79
C ALA A 187 -7.98 16.10 2.28
N HIS A 188 -8.39 15.12 1.47
CA HIS A 188 -8.27 15.14 0.00
C HIS A 188 -9.65 15.01 -0.68
N PRO A 189 -10.56 15.98 -0.50
CA PRO A 189 -11.86 15.92 -1.14
C PRO A 189 -11.71 16.00 -2.67
N THR A 190 -12.22 14.99 -3.36
CA THR A 190 -12.19 14.87 -4.81
C THR A 190 -13.45 14.20 -5.31
N ALA A 191 -13.76 14.39 -6.60
CA ALA A 191 -14.92 13.76 -7.23
C ALA A 191 -14.70 12.26 -7.50
N CYS A 192 -13.43 11.79 -7.54
CA CYS A 192 -13.11 10.41 -7.90
C CYS A 192 -12.02 9.85 -6.98
N THR A 193 -12.30 8.73 -6.37
CA THR A 193 -11.35 8.04 -5.47
C THR A 193 -11.19 6.58 -5.87
N LEU A 194 -9.92 6.14 -5.95
CA LEU A 194 -9.56 4.74 -6.17
C LEU A 194 -8.65 4.27 -5.05
N ALA A 195 -8.91 3.08 -4.53
CA ALA A 195 -8.02 2.43 -3.57
C ALA A 195 -7.54 1.07 -4.09
N TYR A 196 -6.35 0.63 -3.66
CA TYR A 196 -5.89 -0.72 -3.93
C TYR A 196 -5.02 -1.29 -2.81
N TRP A 197 -5.09 -2.59 -2.68
CA TRP A 197 -4.32 -3.42 -1.75
C TRP A 197 -4.29 -4.87 -2.28
N HIS A 198 -3.76 -5.82 -1.51
CA HIS A 198 -3.56 -7.18 -2.02
C HIS A 198 -4.79 -8.08 -1.88
N LYS A 199 -5.31 -8.30 -0.66
CA LYS A 199 -6.40 -9.27 -0.38
C LYS A 199 -7.77 -8.67 -0.65
N PRO A 200 -8.54 -9.14 -1.66
CA PRO A 200 -9.83 -8.56 -2.02
C PRO A 200 -10.91 -8.85 -0.97
N LEU A 201 -11.88 -7.94 -0.81
CA LEU A 201 -13.07 -8.22 0.02
C LEU A 201 -13.96 -9.25 -0.65
N PHE A 202 -14.13 -9.18 -1.97
CA PHE A 202 -14.93 -10.13 -2.75
C PHE A 202 -14.06 -10.81 -3.80
N SER A 203 -14.11 -12.14 -3.83
CA SER A 203 -13.46 -12.96 -4.84
C SER A 203 -14.16 -14.30 -4.98
N SER A 204 -14.32 -14.76 -6.22
CA SER A 204 -14.78 -16.11 -6.55
C SER A 204 -13.62 -17.10 -6.69
N GLY A 205 -12.38 -16.69 -6.47
CA GLY A 205 -11.22 -17.57 -6.51
C GLY A 205 -11.35 -18.75 -5.54
N SER A 206 -11.03 -19.95 -5.99
CA SER A 206 -11.19 -21.17 -5.17
C SER A 206 -10.09 -21.33 -4.13
N ALA A 207 -8.99 -20.60 -4.27
CA ALA A 207 -7.83 -20.75 -3.39
C ALA A 207 -7.95 -19.91 -2.10
N HIS A 208 -8.45 -18.69 -2.20
CA HIS A 208 -8.53 -17.75 -1.10
C HIS A 208 -9.96 -17.20 -0.91
N GLY A 209 -10.57 -16.66 -1.98
CA GLY A 209 -11.91 -16.10 -1.91
C GLY A 209 -11.96 -14.78 -1.14
N ASN A 210 -13.09 -14.50 -0.50
CA ASN A 210 -13.32 -13.26 0.24
C ASN A 210 -12.40 -13.13 1.47
N ASP A 211 -11.75 -11.97 1.66
CA ASP A 211 -11.08 -11.63 2.91
C ASP A 211 -11.89 -10.58 3.70
N LEU A 212 -12.63 -11.03 4.72
CA LEU A 212 -13.46 -10.16 5.54
C LEU A 212 -12.67 -9.25 6.48
N THR A 213 -11.37 -9.45 6.66
CA THR A 213 -10.54 -8.60 7.52
C THR A 213 -10.39 -7.19 6.98
N VAL A 214 -10.50 -7.00 5.67
CA VAL A 214 -10.43 -5.68 5.00
C VAL A 214 -11.78 -4.97 4.90
N LYS A 215 -12.89 -5.61 5.35
CA LYS A 215 -14.23 -5.02 5.27
C LYS A 215 -14.35 -3.64 5.94
N PRO A 216 -13.73 -3.36 7.11
CA PRO A 216 -13.80 -2.02 7.70
C PRO A 216 -13.14 -0.93 6.85
N LEU A 217 -12.05 -1.26 6.13
CA LEU A 217 -11.43 -0.34 5.18
C LEU A 217 -12.36 -0.06 3.99
N TRP A 218 -13.00 -1.12 3.48
CA TRP A 218 -14.01 -1.02 2.42
C TRP A 218 -15.20 -0.15 2.85
N GLN A 219 -15.65 -0.31 4.12
CA GLN A 219 -16.73 0.49 4.71
C GLN A 219 -16.37 1.98 4.75
N ALA A 220 -15.15 2.31 5.18
CA ALA A 220 -14.68 3.70 5.23
C ALA A 220 -14.64 4.33 3.82
N LEU A 221 -14.19 3.58 2.81
CA LEU A 221 -14.18 4.00 1.42
C LEU A 221 -15.60 4.21 0.87
N TYR A 222 -16.52 3.28 1.13
CA TYR A 222 -17.92 3.39 0.71
C TYR A 222 -18.63 4.60 1.33
N GLU A 223 -18.40 4.88 2.62
CA GLU A 223 -18.94 6.05 3.31
C GLU A 223 -18.41 7.36 2.74
N ALA A 224 -17.18 7.34 2.19
CA ALA A 224 -16.56 8.49 1.55
C ALA A 224 -16.85 8.57 0.03
N ASN A 225 -17.74 7.73 -0.51
CA ASN A 225 -18.08 7.65 -1.93
C ASN A 225 -16.88 7.35 -2.85
N ALA A 226 -16.02 6.41 -2.46
CA ALA A 226 -14.99 5.92 -3.37
C ALA A 226 -15.59 5.10 -4.52
N ASP A 227 -14.94 5.11 -5.69
CA ASP A 227 -15.50 4.60 -6.93
C ASP A 227 -14.97 3.23 -7.32
N VAL A 228 -13.66 2.97 -7.08
CA VAL A 228 -12.95 1.78 -7.57
C VAL A 228 -12.06 1.19 -6.49
N ILE A 229 -12.05 -0.13 -6.38
CA ILE A 229 -11.09 -0.89 -5.60
C ILE A 229 -10.39 -1.92 -6.49
N LEU A 230 -9.04 -2.05 -6.33
CA LEU A 230 -8.26 -3.07 -7.02
C LEU A 230 -7.62 -4.00 -5.98
N GLY A 231 -7.65 -5.29 -6.25
CA GLY A 231 -6.99 -6.33 -5.48
C GLY A 231 -6.17 -7.28 -6.34
N GLY A 232 -5.46 -8.21 -5.69
CA GLY A 232 -4.76 -9.35 -6.27
C GLY A 232 -5.13 -10.62 -5.50
N HIS A 233 -4.10 -11.40 -5.08
CA HIS A 233 -4.19 -12.55 -4.17
C HIS A 233 -4.81 -13.82 -4.77
N ASP A 234 -6.00 -13.76 -5.35
CA ASP A 234 -6.48 -14.81 -6.24
C ASP A 234 -5.88 -14.59 -7.62
N HIS A 235 -5.23 -15.63 -8.16
CA HIS A 235 -4.43 -15.54 -9.37
C HIS A 235 -5.32 -15.67 -10.62
N ASP A 236 -6.24 -14.72 -10.74
CA ASP A 236 -7.23 -14.63 -11.78
C ASP A 236 -7.60 -13.17 -12.06
N TYR A 237 -8.46 -12.95 -13.03
CA TYR A 237 -9.13 -11.69 -13.26
C TYR A 237 -10.60 -11.84 -12.91
N GLU A 238 -11.11 -10.98 -12.05
CA GLU A 238 -12.53 -10.89 -11.77
C GLU A 238 -12.95 -9.42 -11.63
N ARG A 239 -14.14 -9.09 -12.18
CA ARG A 239 -14.76 -7.79 -12.03
C ARG A 239 -16.16 -7.91 -11.48
N PHE A 240 -16.45 -7.11 -10.48
CA PHE A 240 -17.75 -7.01 -9.82
C PHE A 240 -18.54 -5.79 -10.30
N ALA A 241 -19.86 -5.91 -10.29
CA ALA A 241 -20.75 -4.73 -10.35
C ALA A 241 -20.54 -3.83 -9.14
N PRO A 242 -20.84 -2.52 -9.24
CA PRO A 242 -20.79 -1.64 -8.07
C PRO A 242 -21.66 -2.16 -6.93
N GLN A 243 -21.09 -2.25 -5.74
CA GLN A 243 -21.70 -2.89 -4.58
C GLN A 243 -21.33 -2.24 -3.26
N THR A 244 -22.13 -2.54 -2.22
CA THR A 244 -21.88 -2.12 -0.84
C THR A 244 -20.84 -3.04 -0.17
N PRO A 245 -20.32 -2.68 1.04
CA PRO A 245 -19.44 -3.55 1.83
C PRO A 245 -20.07 -4.88 2.25
N ASP A 246 -21.41 -5.02 2.11
CA ASP A 246 -22.15 -6.25 2.39
C ASP A 246 -22.42 -7.09 1.13
N GLY A 247 -21.88 -6.70 -0.03
CA GLY A 247 -22.07 -7.39 -1.30
C GLY A 247 -23.48 -7.21 -1.89
N ILE A 248 -24.15 -6.13 -1.56
CA ILE A 248 -25.44 -5.76 -2.15
C ILE A 248 -25.17 -4.85 -3.33
N ALA A 249 -25.73 -5.18 -4.51
CA ALA A 249 -25.58 -4.33 -5.70
C ALA A 249 -26.10 -2.91 -5.44
N ASP A 250 -25.30 -1.91 -5.75
CA ASP A 250 -25.64 -0.49 -5.58
C ASP A 250 -25.09 0.31 -6.77
N ALA A 251 -25.91 0.49 -7.77
CA ALA A 251 -25.53 1.20 -8.99
C ALA A 251 -25.32 2.72 -8.80
N LYS A 252 -25.70 3.28 -7.64
CA LYS A 252 -25.62 4.72 -7.38
C LYS A 252 -24.39 5.13 -6.61
N ARG A 253 -24.01 4.33 -5.62
CA ARG A 253 -22.93 4.64 -4.67
C ARG A 253 -21.98 3.47 -4.43
N GLY A 254 -22.26 2.33 -5.07
CA GLY A 254 -21.46 1.12 -4.90
C GLY A 254 -20.06 1.27 -5.47
N ILE A 255 -19.11 0.64 -4.84
CA ILE A 255 -17.73 0.62 -5.31
C ILE A 255 -17.57 -0.56 -6.29
N ARG A 256 -16.93 -0.34 -7.43
CA ARG A 256 -16.55 -1.40 -8.38
C ARG A 256 -15.23 -2.01 -7.95
N GLU A 257 -15.23 -3.31 -7.71
CA GLU A 257 -14.01 -4.06 -7.40
C GLU A 257 -13.49 -4.83 -8.62
N PHE A 258 -12.16 -4.82 -8.76
CA PHE A 258 -11.43 -5.68 -9.70
C PHE A 258 -10.41 -6.51 -8.93
N VAL A 259 -10.45 -7.81 -9.09
CA VAL A 259 -9.36 -8.71 -8.74
C VAL A 259 -8.48 -8.85 -9.96
N VAL A 260 -7.18 -8.56 -9.83
CA VAL A 260 -6.21 -8.53 -10.94
C VAL A 260 -4.93 -9.24 -10.49
N GLY A 261 -5.05 -10.49 -10.05
CA GLY A 261 -3.93 -11.35 -9.67
C GLY A 261 -3.23 -12.00 -10.88
N THR A 262 -3.16 -11.24 -11.98
CA THR A 262 -2.75 -11.74 -13.31
C THR A 262 -1.35 -11.30 -13.72
N GLY A 263 -0.54 -10.80 -12.75
CA GLY A 263 0.78 -10.22 -13.01
C GLY A 263 1.84 -11.20 -13.50
N GLY A 264 1.67 -12.52 -13.28
CA GLY A 264 2.58 -13.49 -13.87
C GLY A 264 2.95 -14.72 -13.05
N LYS A 265 2.48 -14.84 -11.80
CA LYS A 265 2.85 -15.96 -10.92
C LYS A 265 2.36 -17.30 -11.45
N ASN A 266 1.07 -17.51 -11.59
CA ASN A 266 0.39 -18.67 -12.16
C ASN A 266 -1.11 -18.41 -12.15
N HIS A 267 -1.89 -19.27 -12.82
CA HIS A 267 -3.34 -19.19 -12.76
C HIS A 267 -3.90 -20.13 -11.70
N ARG A 268 -5.06 -19.75 -11.12
CA ARG A 268 -5.83 -20.57 -10.18
C ARG A 268 -7.30 -20.61 -10.62
N PRO A 269 -7.99 -21.76 -10.43
CA PRO A 269 -9.37 -21.87 -10.86
C PRO A 269 -10.33 -21.09 -9.97
N PHE A 270 -11.49 -20.76 -10.50
CA PHE A 270 -12.60 -20.23 -9.73
C PHE A 270 -13.32 -21.29 -8.91
N GLY A 271 -13.91 -20.87 -7.80
CA GLY A 271 -14.98 -21.56 -7.10
C GLY A 271 -16.35 -21.16 -7.64
N GLU A 272 -17.38 -21.26 -6.79
CA GLU A 272 -18.72 -20.76 -7.13
C GLU A 272 -18.71 -19.23 -7.27
N PRO A 273 -19.36 -18.70 -8.31
CA PRO A 273 -19.47 -17.26 -8.52
C PRO A 273 -20.07 -16.56 -7.31
N LYS A 274 -19.38 -15.50 -6.85
CA LYS A 274 -19.98 -14.63 -5.83
C LYS A 274 -21.07 -13.73 -6.44
N PRO A 275 -22.04 -13.27 -5.63
CA PRO A 275 -22.97 -12.24 -6.06
C PRO A 275 -22.25 -11.04 -6.68
N ASN A 276 -22.84 -10.44 -7.71
CA ASN A 276 -22.33 -9.27 -8.44
C ASN A 276 -21.06 -9.51 -9.26
N SER A 277 -20.52 -10.73 -9.34
CA SER A 277 -19.45 -11.07 -10.27
C SER A 277 -19.96 -10.99 -11.71
N GLU A 278 -19.37 -10.09 -12.53
CA GLU A 278 -19.81 -9.81 -13.90
C GLU A 278 -18.90 -10.45 -14.97
N MET A 279 -17.58 -10.49 -14.70
CA MET A 279 -16.59 -11.01 -15.65
C MET A 279 -15.48 -11.75 -14.91
N ARG A 280 -15.03 -12.88 -15.50
CA ARG A 280 -13.97 -13.71 -14.89
C ARG A 280 -13.12 -14.38 -15.96
N ASP A 281 -11.80 -14.44 -15.71
CA ASP A 281 -10.86 -15.25 -16.49
C ASP A 281 -9.69 -15.72 -15.62
N ALA A 282 -9.31 -16.99 -15.79
CA ALA A 282 -8.16 -17.60 -15.13
C ALA A 282 -7.23 -18.29 -16.14
N THR A 283 -7.12 -17.75 -17.34
CA THR A 283 -6.36 -18.37 -18.45
C THR A 283 -5.35 -17.46 -19.10
N ALA A 284 -5.42 -16.14 -18.83
CA ALA A 284 -4.52 -15.15 -19.40
C ALA A 284 -3.78 -14.36 -18.30
N PHE A 285 -2.46 -14.25 -18.41
CA PHE A 285 -1.76 -13.16 -17.75
C PHE A 285 -2.07 -11.86 -18.47
N GLY A 286 -2.04 -10.76 -17.72
CA GLY A 286 -2.37 -9.46 -18.29
C GLY A 286 -2.32 -8.35 -17.26
N VAL A 287 -2.63 -7.15 -17.71
CA VAL A 287 -2.71 -5.97 -16.88
C VAL A 287 -4.04 -5.25 -17.04
N LEU A 288 -4.58 -4.72 -15.95
CA LEU A 288 -5.72 -3.82 -16.02
C LEU A 288 -5.22 -2.40 -16.25
N LYS A 289 -5.71 -1.77 -17.32
CA LYS A 289 -5.48 -0.36 -17.62
C LYS A 289 -6.74 0.43 -17.28
N LEU A 290 -6.57 1.46 -16.47
CA LEU A 290 -7.59 2.47 -16.18
C LEU A 290 -7.20 3.79 -16.83
N THR A 291 -8.13 4.38 -17.56
CA THR A 291 -8.02 5.75 -18.09
C THR A 291 -8.89 6.65 -17.19
N LEU A 292 -8.22 7.37 -16.31
CA LEU A 292 -8.83 8.21 -15.28
C LEU A 292 -9.11 9.60 -15.85
N LYS A 293 -10.39 9.99 -15.88
CA LYS A 293 -10.90 11.28 -16.39
C LYS A 293 -11.43 12.10 -15.20
N PRO A 294 -11.70 13.38 -15.34
CA PRO A 294 -12.12 14.23 -14.23
C PRO A 294 -13.31 13.74 -13.40
N ASN A 295 -14.30 13.07 -14.02
CA ASN A 295 -15.50 12.58 -13.35
C ASN A 295 -15.90 11.16 -13.80
N SER A 296 -15.00 10.42 -14.42
CA SER A 296 -15.29 9.09 -14.96
C SER A 296 -14.00 8.32 -15.21
N TYR A 297 -14.13 7.04 -15.48
CA TYR A 297 -13.02 6.18 -15.85
C TYR A 297 -13.43 5.17 -16.92
N ASP A 298 -12.45 4.77 -17.75
CA ASP A 298 -12.58 3.60 -18.60
C ASP A 298 -11.63 2.52 -18.10
N TRP A 299 -12.02 1.26 -18.19
CA TRP A 299 -11.15 0.12 -17.94
C TRP A 299 -10.95 -0.74 -19.17
N GLN A 300 -9.79 -1.38 -19.22
CA GLN A 300 -9.47 -2.37 -20.23
C GLN A 300 -8.50 -3.39 -19.62
N PHE A 301 -8.89 -4.65 -19.59
CA PHE A 301 -7.95 -5.74 -19.37
C PHE A 301 -7.21 -6.04 -20.66
N ILE A 302 -5.87 -5.99 -20.60
CA ILE A 302 -4.97 -6.20 -21.73
C ILE A 302 -4.21 -7.49 -21.47
N PRO A 303 -4.52 -8.59 -22.20
CA PRO A 303 -3.86 -9.86 -22.00
C PRO A 303 -2.46 -9.89 -22.63
N GLU A 304 -1.67 -10.87 -22.18
CA GLU A 304 -0.40 -11.22 -22.81
C GLU A 304 -0.58 -11.62 -24.28
N GLU A 305 0.51 -11.54 -25.05
CA GLU A 305 0.49 -11.89 -26.46
C GLU A 305 0.01 -13.33 -26.70
N GLY A 306 -0.89 -13.49 -27.67
CA GLY A 306 -1.47 -14.80 -28.02
C GLY A 306 -2.72 -15.18 -27.24
N LYS A 307 -3.12 -14.41 -26.22
CA LYS A 307 -4.38 -14.59 -25.51
C LYS A 307 -5.45 -13.64 -26.06
N THR A 308 -6.70 -14.07 -25.96
CA THR A 308 -7.85 -13.35 -26.57
C THR A 308 -8.83 -12.80 -25.54
N PHE A 309 -8.73 -13.23 -24.26
CA PHE A 309 -9.60 -12.68 -23.23
C PHE A 309 -9.35 -11.18 -23.06
N THR A 310 -10.41 -10.42 -23.06
CA THR A 310 -10.38 -8.99 -22.71
C THR A 310 -11.69 -8.59 -22.04
N ASP A 311 -11.63 -7.60 -21.20
CA ASP A 311 -12.79 -6.96 -20.58
C ASP A 311 -12.61 -5.46 -20.65
N SER A 312 -13.66 -4.73 -21.01
CA SER A 312 -13.60 -3.26 -21.10
C SER A 312 -14.94 -2.63 -20.81
N GLY A 313 -14.90 -1.39 -20.38
CA GLY A 313 -16.09 -0.60 -20.11
C GLY A 313 -15.76 0.77 -19.52
N SER A 314 -16.79 1.42 -18.97
CA SER A 314 -16.65 2.73 -18.34
C SER A 314 -17.52 2.85 -17.08
N GLY A 315 -17.11 3.76 -16.18
CA GLY A 315 -17.87 4.15 -14.99
C GLY A 315 -17.82 5.66 -14.80
N THR A 316 -18.81 6.19 -14.10
CA THR A 316 -18.83 7.58 -13.64
C THR A 316 -18.53 7.62 -12.15
N CYS A 317 -17.84 8.66 -11.71
CA CYS A 317 -17.63 8.92 -10.28
C CYS A 317 -18.91 9.45 -9.63
N HIS A 318 -19.06 9.29 -8.30
CA HIS A 318 -20.25 9.67 -7.56
C HIS A 318 -19.95 10.44 -6.27
#